data_346cab3dafa7b17e89c9fb6655858a37
#
_entry.id   346cab3dafa7b17e89c9fb6655858a37
#
_cell.length_a   1.000
_cell.length_b   1.000
_cell.length_c   1.000
_cell.angle_alpha   90.00
_cell.angle_beta   90.00
_cell.angle_gamma   90.00
#
_symmetry.space_group_name_H-M   'P 1'
#
loop_
_entity.id
_entity.type
_entity.pdbx_description
1 polymer ?
#
loop_
_entity_poly.entity_id
_entity_poly.type
_entity_poly.pdbx_seq_one_letter_code
_entity_poly.pdbx_strand_id
1 'polypeptide(L)' 'CAAWLLCRVIPEPHNQQAYDLFIGEVVAAWADDRVFRNGHWEFDTAPDELRTLHYVAGGRFYVTGASVTV' A
#
# COMPACT_ATOMS: atom_id res chain seq x y z
N CYS A 1 5.77 -8.32 -3.88
CA CYS A 1 5.22 -7.01 -3.48
C CYS A 1 5.80 -5.88 -4.29
N ALA A 2 4.97 -4.90 -4.62
CA ALA A 2 5.41 -3.71 -5.33
C ALA A 2 6.18 -2.74 -4.41
N ALA A 3 5.81 -2.70 -3.14
CA ALA A 3 6.44 -1.84 -2.14
C ALA A 3 6.15 -2.34 -0.74
N TRP A 4 6.96 -1.91 0.22
CA TRP A 4 6.72 -2.23 1.62
C TRP A 4 7.30 -1.16 2.54
N LEU A 5 6.72 -1.08 3.73
CA LEU A 5 7.11 -0.13 4.76
C LEU A 5 7.50 -0.89 6.02
N LEU A 6 8.54 -0.43 6.67
CA LEU A 6 8.87 -0.83 8.03
C LEU A 6 8.41 0.28 8.97
N CYS A 7 7.56 -0.08 9.95
CA CYS A 7 6.95 0.90 10.84
C CYS A 7 7.22 0.55 12.30
N ARG A 8 7.24 1.58 13.13
CA ARG A 8 7.24 1.44 14.58
C ARG A 8 5.86 1.85 15.08
N VAL A 9 5.23 1.01 15.91
CA VAL A 9 3.93 1.32 16.47
C VAL A 9 4.03 2.50 17.43
N ILE A 10 3.19 3.50 17.23
CA ILE A 10 3.03 4.61 18.17
C ILE A 10 1.97 4.18 19.19
N PRO A 11 2.30 4.12 20.50
CA PRO A 11 1.31 3.71 21.49
C PRO A 11 0.14 4.69 21.59
N GLU A 12 -1.05 4.19 21.33
CA GLU A 12 -2.31 4.91 21.48
C GLU A 12 -3.32 3.95 22.13
N PRO A 13 -3.19 3.72 23.45
CA PRO A 13 -3.93 2.63 24.12
C PRO A 13 -5.45 2.70 23.92
N HIS A 14 -6.04 3.89 23.98
CA HIS A 14 -7.47 4.03 23.80
C HIS A 14 -7.93 3.56 22.41
N ASN A 15 -7.23 4.02 21.36
CA ASN A 15 -7.56 3.66 19.99
C ASN A 15 -7.33 2.18 19.71
N GLN A 16 -6.28 1.62 20.30
CA GLN A 16 -5.96 0.19 20.14
C GLN A 16 -7.03 -0.68 20.79
N GLN A 17 -7.48 -0.32 21.98
CA GLN A 17 -8.43 -1.12 22.73
C GLN A 17 -9.88 -0.93 22.27
N ALA A 18 -10.27 0.30 21.96
CA ALA A 18 -11.66 0.61 21.61
C ALA A 18 -11.97 0.36 20.14
N TYR A 19 -11.00 0.56 19.23
CA TYR A 19 -11.26 0.56 17.79
C TYR A 19 -10.37 -0.37 16.99
N ASP A 20 -9.46 -1.12 17.63
CA ASP A 20 -8.44 -1.91 16.94
C ASP A 20 -7.64 -1.06 15.93
N LEU A 21 -7.47 0.21 16.24
CA LEU A 21 -6.77 1.17 15.40
C LEU A 21 -5.32 1.31 15.87
N PHE A 22 -4.39 1.06 14.97
CA PHE A 22 -2.95 1.15 15.25
C PHE A 22 -2.32 2.21 14.37
N ILE A 23 -1.50 3.06 14.95
CA ILE A 23 -0.78 4.11 14.25
C ILE A 23 0.69 3.73 14.21
N GLY A 24 1.27 3.77 13.01
CA GLY A 24 2.67 3.43 12.81
C GLY A 24 3.45 4.61 12.27
N GLU A 25 4.65 4.81 12.81
CA GLU A 25 5.63 5.72 12.25
C GLU A 25 6.48 4.96 11.24
N VAL A 26 6.53 5.45 10.00
CA VAL A 26 7.35 4.83 8.96
C VAL A 26 8.83 5.12 9.25
N VAL A 27 9.63 4.08 9.48
CA VAL A 27 11.06 4.22 9.73
C VAL A 27 11.91 3.87 8.52
N ALA A 28 11.38 3.08 7.59
CA ALA A 28 12.04 2.76 6.33
C ALA A 28 11.00 2.36 5.28
N ALA A 29 11.31 2.60 4.02
CA ALA A 29 10.42 2.29 2.92
C ALA A 29 11.22 1.79 1.72
N TRP A 30 10.63 0.85 0.99
CA TRP A 30 11.21 0.30 -0.25
C TRP A 30 10.11 0.19 -1.29
N ALA A 31 10.47 0.40 -2.54
CA ALA A 31 9.57 0.20 -3.65
C ALA A 31 10.34 -0.39 -4.83
N ASP A 32 9.65 -1.22 -5.62
CA ASP A 32 10.21 -1.73 -6.88
C ASP A 32 10.28 -0.56 -7.88
N ASP A 33 11.43 -0.36 -8.50
CA ASP A 33 11.62 0.76 -9.43
C ASP A 33 10.86 0.59 -10.75
N ARG A 34 10.27 -0.57 -10.98
CA ARG A 34 9.38 -0.79 -12.12
C ARG A 34 8.00 -0.17 -11.91
N VAL A 35 7.62 0.16 -10.67
CA VAL A 35 6.32 0.74 -10.34
C VAL A 35 6.39 2.09 -9.65
N PHE A 36 7.58 2.46 -9.12
CA PHE A 36 7.77 3.76 -8.46
C PHE A 36 9.06 4.38 -8.93
N ARG A 37 8.95 5.49 -9.66
CA ARG A 37 10.10 6.21 -10.22
C ARG A 37 9.84 7.70 -10.18
N ASN A 38 10.89 8.47 -9.90
CA ASN A 38 10.84 9.94 -9.92
C ASN A 38 9.73 10.50 -9.01
N GLY A 39 9.46 9.80 -7.87
CA GLY A 39 8.44 10.22 -6.94
C GLY A 39 7.00 9.91 -7.35
N HIS A 40 6.81 9.10 -8.39
CA HIS A 40 5.48 8.76 -8.92
C HIS A 40 5.26 7.26 -9.01
N TRP A 41 4.02 6.85 -8.77
CA TRP A 41 3.58 5.48 -9.03
C TRP A 41 3.27 5.33 -10.51
N GLU A 42 3.84 4.31 -11.13
CA GLU A 42 3.70 4.05 -12.56
C GLU A 42 3.35 2.58 -12.78
N PHE A 43 2.04 2.28 -12.75
CA PHE A 43 1.57 0.91 -12.94
C PHE A 43 1.22 0.59 -14.40
N ASP A 44 1.08 1.59 -15.26
CA ASP A 44 0.65 1.38 -16.65
C ASP A 44 1.60 0.49 -17.43
N THR A 45 2.90 0.63 -17.19
CA THR A 45 3.95 -0.13 -17.89
C THR A 45 4.53 -1.26 -17.02
N ALA A 46 3.99 -1.47 -15.83
CA ALA A 46 4.49 -2.47 -14.91
C ALA A 46 3.99 -3.88 -15.29
N PRO A 47 4.75 -4.94 -14.95
CA PRO A 47 4.22 -6.31 -15.07
C PRO A 47 2.97 -6.49 -14.21
N ASP A 48 2.06 -7.36 -14.66
CA ASP A 48 0.78 -7.58 -13.96
C ASP A 48 0.97 -8.03 -12.52
N GLU A 49 2.01 -8.83 -12.23
CA GLU A 49 2.30 -9.31 -10.87
C GLU A 49 2.71 -8.22 -9.90
N LEU A 50 3.03 -7.02 -10.39
CA LEU A 50 3.36 -5.87 -9.55
C LEU A 50 2.20 -4.91 -9.35
N ARG A 51 1.05 -5.15 -9.98
CA ARG A 51 -0.12 -4.32 -9.78
C ARG A 51 -0.68 -4.52 -8.38
N THR A 52 -1.18 -3.45 -7.78
CA THR A 52 -1.75 -3.50 -6.44
C THR A 52 -3.11 -4.17 -6.46
N LEU A 53 -3.52 -4.66 -5.28
CA LEU A 53 -4.79 -5.33 -5.09
C LEU A 53 -5.70 -4.47 -4.23
N HIS A 54 -6.97 -4.45 -4.60
CA HIS A 54 -8.02 -3.85 -3.80
C HIS A 54 -8.92 -4.95 -3.25
N TYR A 55 -8.99 -5.07 -1.93
CA TYR A 55 -9.86 -6.05 -1.27
C TYR A 55 -11.27 -5.50 -1.18
N VAL A 56 -12.23 -6.32 -1.60
CA VAL A 56 -13.64 -5.93 -1.59
C VAL A 56 -14.39 -6.62 -0.46
N ALA A 57 -14.49 -7.93 -0.50
CA ALA A 57 -15.15 -8.74 0.51
C ALA A 57 -15.05 -10.23 0.14
N GLY A 58 -15.20 -11.11 1.14
CA GLY A 58 -15.34 -12.56 0.92
C GLY A 58 -14.20 -13.19 0.17
N GLY A 59 -12.98 -12.72 0.37
CA GLY A 59 -11.81 -13.23 -0.34
C GLY A 59 -11.67 -12.75 -1.76
N ARG A 60 -12.49 -11.78 -2.19
CA ARG A 60 -12.42 -11.22 -3.54
C ARG A 60 -11.55 -9.97 -3.58
N PHE A 61 -10.66 -9.92 -4.57
CA PHE A 61 -9.77 -8.80 -4.81
C PHE A 61 -9.91 -8.32 -6.25
N TYR A 62 -9.73 -7.03 -6.46
CA TYR A 62 -9.57 -6.46 -7.79
C TYR A 62 -8.15 -5.98 -7.97
N VAL A 63 -7.61 -6.23 -9.17
CA VAL A 63 -6.28 -5.75 -9.54
C VAL A 63 -6.42 -4.33 -10.06
N THR A 64 -5.44 -3.48 -9.76
CA THR A 64 -5.38 -2.11 -10.27
C THR A 64 -5.50 -2.11 -11.79
N GLY A 65 -6.41 -1.30 -12.32
CA GLY A 65 -6.63 -1.13 -13.75
C GLY A 65 -5.87 0.03 -14.35
N ALA A 66 -6.41 0.58 -15.44
CA ALA A 66 -5.82 1.70 -16.17
C ALA A 66 -5.86 2.98 -15.33
N SER A 67 -4.91 3.88 -15.59
CA SER A 67 -4.87 5.18 -14.92
C SER A 67 -5.96 6.10 -15.46
N VAL A 68 -6.43 6.99 -14.58
CA VAL A 68 -7.38 8.05 -14.93
C VAL A 68 -6.80 9.37 -14.41
N THR A 69 -6.73 10.36 -15.28
CA THR A 69 -6.25 11.70 -14.92
C THR A 69 -7.45 12.65 -14.81
N VAL A 70 -7.51 13.36 -13.70
CA VAL A 70 -8.57 14.35 -13.44
C VAL A 70 -8.02 15.76 -13.41
#